data_8a16d25b5decc7e95c36dc2bf9dd696b
#
_entry.id   8a16d25b5decc7e95c36dc2bf9dd696b
#
_cell.length_a   1.000
_cell.length_b   1.000
_cell.length_c   1.000
_cell.angle_alpha   90.00
_cell.angle_beta   90.00
_cell.angle_gamma   90.00
#
_symmetry.space_group_name_H-M   'P 1'
#
loop_
_entity.id
_entity.type
_entity.pdbx_description
1 polymer ?
#
loop_
_entity_poly.entity_id
_entity_poly.type
_entity_poly.pdbx_seq_one_letter_code
_entity_poly.pdbx_strand_id
1 'polypeptide(L)'
;MSRLNELLQQAGNIGRNEDGSITRLGFSEGYFQALELLKARMKEIGMQVETDPVGNLHGILPGSDPEAKAIVIGSHLDTVIKGGVYDGMLGVTGAME
;
A
#
# COMPACT_ATOMS: atom_id res chain seq x y z
N MET A 1 2.94 -4.13 19.16
CA MET A 1 2.36 -4.48 17.85
C MET A 1 3.43 -4.24 16.79
N SER A 2 3.55 -5.11 15.79
CA SER A 2 4.52 -4.89 14.71
C SER A 2 4.11 -3.75 13.78
N ARG A 3 5.09 -3.16 13.09
CA ARG A 3 4.83 -2.11 12.11
C ARG A 3 3.89 -2.58 11.00
N LEU A 4 4.05 -3.83 10.57
CA LEU A 4 3.18 -4.46 9.57
C LEU A 4 1.71 -4.45 10.03
N ASN A 5 1.45 -4.90 11.26
CA ASN A 5 0.10 -4.91 11.80
C ASN A 5 -0.49 -3.51 11.96
N GLU A 6 0.33 -2.55 12.38
CA GLU A 6 -0.10 -1.16 12.50
C GLU A 6 -0.55 -0.60 11.15
N LEU A 7 0.25 -0.81 10.11
CA LEU A 7 -0.08 -0.33 8.76
C LEU A 7 -1.32 -1.04 8.21
N LEU A 8 -1.44 -2.35 8.42
CA LEU A 8 -2.64 -3.11 8.04
C LEU A 8 -3.90 -2.55 8.71
N GLN A 9 -3.82 -2.25 10.00
CA GLN A 9 -4.95 -1.69 10.73
C GLN A 9 -5.30 -0.28 10.26
N GLN A 10 -4.31 0.56 10.04
CA GLN A 10 -4.54 1.92 9.54
C GLN A 10 -5.18 1.89 8.14
N ALA A 11 -4.67 1.08 7.25
CA ALA A 11 -5.27 0.90 5.92
C ALA A 11 -6.67 0.27 6.02
N GLY A 12 -6.87 -0.66 6.95
CA GLY A 12 -8.15 -1.31 7.20
C GLY A 12 -9.23 -0.38 7.75
N ASN A 13 -8.87 0.79 8.24
CA ASN A 13 -9.84 1.81 8.65
C ASN A 13 -10.35 2.65 7.48
N ILE A 14 -9.68 2.62 6.35
CA ILE A 14 -10.07 3.37 5.15
C ILE A 14 -11.00 2.49 4.31
N GLY A 15 -12.27 2.87 4.24
CA GLY A 15 -13.30 2.11 3.54
C GLY A 15 -13.95 1.00 4.36
N ARG A 16 -13.76 0.99 5.68
CA ARG A 16 -14.33 -0.03 6.56
C ARG A 16 -15.85 0.08 6.61
N ASN A 17 -16.52 -1.05 6.40
CA ASN A 17 -17.97 -1.19 6.54
C ASN A 17 -18.32 -1.56 7.99
N GLU A 18 -19.61 -1.46 8.33
CA GLU A 18 -20.11 -1.79 9.69
C GLU A 18 -19.83 -3.24 10.08
N ASP A 19 -19.83 -4.16 9.11
CA ASP A 19 -19.55 -5.58 9.36
C ASP A 19 -18.06 -5.89 9.51
N GLY A 20 -17.18 -4.88 9.42
CA GLY A 20 -15.74 -5.04 9.51
C GLY A 20 -15.04 -5.34 8.18
N SER A 21 -15.79 -5.56 7.11
CA SER A 21 -15.22 -5.70 5.77
C SER A 21 -14.76 -4.35 5.21
N ILE A 22 -14.00 -4.39 4.13
CA ILE A 22 -13.44 -3.19 3.49
C ILE A 22 -14.02 -3.05 2.09
N THR A 23 -14.53 -1.88 1.77
CA THR A 23 -14.89 -1.50 0.40
C THR A 23 -14.06 -0.29 0.00
N ARG A 24 -13.06 -0.52 -0.84
CA ARG A 24 -12.10 0.49 -1.30
C ARG A 24 -11.81 0.24 -2.77
N LEU A 25 -12.78 0.56 -3.60
CA LEU A 25 -12.68 0.31 -5.04
C LEU A 25 -11.59 1.19 -5.66
N GLY A 26 -10.95 0.67 -6.70
CA GLY A 26 -9.92 1.41 -7.43
C GLY A 26 -10.43 2.77 -7.91
N PHE A 27 -9.61 3.80 -7.73
CA PHE A 27 -9.90 5.21 -8.08
C PHE A 27 -11.06 5.85 -7.30
N SER A 28 -11.56 5.21 -6.23
CA SER A 28 -12.49 5.83 -5.31
C SER A 28 -11.78 6.79 -4.35
N GLU A 29 -12.53 7.59 -3.62
CA GLU A 29 -11.96 8.50 -2.61
C GLU A 29 -11.15 7.73 -1.55
N GLY A 30 -11.70 6.61 -1.06
CA GLY A 30 -10.99 5.76 -0.10
C GLY A 30 -9.68 5.20 -0.67
N TYR A 31 -9.68 4.83 -1.94
CA TYR A 31 -8.46 4.39 -2.62
C TYR A 31 -7.38 5.47 -2.61
N PHE A 32 -7.73 6.72 -2.92
CA PHE A 32 -6.77 7.82 -2.89
C PHE A 32 -6.30 8.17 -1.47
N GLN A 33 -7.18 8.05 -0.47
CA GLN A 33 -6.78 8.20 0.93
C GLN A 33 -5.75 7.14 1.34
N ALA A 34 -5.97 5.90 0.94
CA ALA A 34 -5.03 4.82 1.23
C ALA A 34 -3.70 5.01 0.49
N LEU A 35 -3.72 5.54 -0.75
CA LEU A 35 -2.49 5.91 -1.45
C LEU A 35 -1.68 6.95 -0.67
N GLU A 36 -2.32 7.97 -0.14
CA GLU A 36 -1.63 9.00 0.65
C GLU A 36 -1.03 8.43 1.94
N LEU A 37 -1.73 7.51 2.59
CA LEU A 37 -1.19 6.79 3.75
C LEU A 37 0.09 6.03 3.38
N LEU A 38 0.07 5.28 2.27
CA LEU A 38 1.24 4.53 1.83
C LEU A 38 2.40 5.44 1.43
N LYS A 39 2.12 6.54 0.71
CA LYS A 39 3.16 7.52 0.35
C LYS A 39 3.87 8.05 1.59
N ALA A 40 3.11 8.41 2.63
CA ALA A 40 3.68 8.92 3.87
C ALA A 40 4.56 7.85 4.54
N ARG A 41 4.11 6.61 4.59
CA ARG A 41 4.88 5.51 5.18
C ARG A 41 6.14 5.21 4.39
N MET A 42 6.06 5.18 3.07
CA MET A 42 7.22 4.97 2.21
C MET A 42 8.30 6.04 2.44
N LYS A 43 7.88 7.32 2.55
CA LYS A 43 8.80 8.42 2.84
C LYS A 43 9.44 8.29 4.22
N GLU A 44 8.68 7.89 5.24
CA GLU A 44 9.19 7.68 6.60
C GLU A 44 10.30 6.65 6.66
N ILE A 45 10.23 5.61 5.83
CA ILE A 45 11.25 4.55 5.79
C ILE A 45 12.34 4.81 4.75
N GLY A 46 12.40 6.01 4.17
CA GLY A 46 13.46 6.45 3.30
C GLY A 46 13.32 6.10 1.83
N MET A 47 12.15 5.66 1.39
CA MET A 47 11.90 5.39 -0.02
C MET A 47 11.68 6.67 -0.83
N GLN A 48 12.11 6.64 -2.07
CA GLN A 48 11.67 7.59 -3.10
C GLN A 48 10.30 7.14 -3.59
N VAL A 49 9.37 8.07 -3.74
CA VAL A 49 7.99 7.77 -4.10
C VAL A 49 7.67 8.35 -5.47
N GLU A 50 7.18 7.51 -6.35
CA GLU A 50 6.77 7.89 -7.71
C GLU A 50 5.42 7.29 -8.03
N THR A 51 4.68 7.95 -8.93
CA THR A 51 3.44 7.43 -9.49
C THR A 51 3.60 7.36 -11.00
N ASP A 52 3.29 6.21 -11.59
CA ASP A 52 3.40 6.06 -13.03
C ASP A 52 2.16 6.65 -13.76
N PRO A 53 2.17 6.70 -15.11
CA PRO A 53 1.06 7.30 -15.87
C PRO A 53 -0.29 6.62 -15.70
N VAL A 54 -0.33 5.35 -15.31
CA VAL A 54 -1.60 4.64 -15.05
C VAL A 54 -1.99 4.61 -13.58
N GLY A 55 -1.21 5.28 -12.72
CA GLY A 55 -1.56 5.48 -11.32
C GLY A 55 -0.95 4.48 -10.35
N ASN A 56 -0.06 3.59 -10.78
CA ASN A 56 0.63 2.69 -9.85
C ASN A 56 1.60 3.48 -8.98
N LEU A 57 1.58 3.18 -7.69
CA LEU A 57 2.50 3.79 -6.72
C LEU A 57 3.76 2.93 -6.59
N HIS A 58 4.91 3.57 -6.75
CA HIS A 58 6.22 2.94 -6.63
C HIS A 58 6.98 3.54 -5.46
N GLY A 59 7.38 2.69 -4.51
CA GLY A 59 8.36 3.03 -3.50
C GLY A 59 9.71 2.44 -3.90
N ILE A 60 10.74 3.26 -4.01
CA ILE A 60 12.05 2.87 -4.50
C ILE A 60 13.07 3.02 -3.40
N LEU A 61 13.72 1.93 -3.05
CA LEU A 61 14.85 1.93 -2.12
C LEU A 61 16.11 1.60 -2.93
N PRO A 62 16.99 2.60 -3.17
CA PRO A 62 18.19 2.37 -3.96
C PRO A 62 19.11 1.34 -3.30
N GLY A 63 19.66 0.44 -4.11
CA GLY A 63 20.68 -0.48 -3.66
C GLY A 63 22.06 0.16 -3.62
N SER A 64 23.06 -0.62 -3.20
CA SER A 64 24.45 -0.18 -3.14
C SER A 64 25.14 -0.13 -4.52
N ASP A 65 24.64 -0.90 -5.50
CA ASP A 65 25.19 -0.97 -6.85
C ASP A 65 24.21 -0.33 -7.84
N PRO A 66 24.52 0.86 -8.40
CA PRO A 66 23.62 1.53 -9.34
C PRO A 66 23.46 0.79 -10.67
N GLU A 67 24.35 -0.15 -11.00
CA GLU A 67 24.25 -0.94 -12.22
C GLU A 67 23.43 -2.23 -12.04
N ALA A 68 23.07 -2.58 -10.82
CA ALA A 68 22.27 -3.77 -10.54
C ALA A 68 20.82 -3.57 -10.99
N LYS A 69 20.21 -4.68 -11.43
CA LYS A 69 18.79 -4.70 -11.76
C LYS A 69 17.95 -4.60 -10.50
N ALA A 70 16.78 -3.97 -10.60
CA ALA A 70 15.85 -3.86 -9.50
C ALA A 70 15.17 -5.19 -9.18
N ILE A 71 14.94 -5.44 -7.89
CA ILE A 71 14.00 -6.46 -7.42
C ILE A 71 12.66 -5.76 -7.20
N VAL A 72 11.60 -6.28 -7.81
CA VAL A 72 10.27 -5.70 -7.72
C VAL A 72 9.37 -6.62 -6.90
N ILE A 73 8.74 -6.05 -5.88
CA ILE A 73 7.73 -6.72 -5.05
C ILE A 73 6.49 -5.85 -5.08
N GLY A 74 5.33 -6.45 -5.25
CA GLY A 74 4.13 -5.64 -5.31
C GLY A 74 2.85 -6.44 -5.07
N SER A 75 1.79 -5.69 -4.83
CA SER A 75 0.43 -6.19 -4.67
C SER A 75 -0.54 -5.07 -5.01
N HIS A 76 -1.82 -5.22 -4.66
CA HIS A 76 -2.84 -4.22 -4.97
C HIS A 76 -3.40 -3.58 -3.70
N LEU A 77 -3.87 -2.35 -3.84
CA LEU A 77 -4.41 -1.52 -2.75
C LEU A 77 -5.93 -1.53 -2.71
N ASP A 78 -6.55 -1.65 -3.87
CA ASP A 78 -7.99 -1.68 -3.99
C ASP A 78 -8.59 -2.98 -3.46
N THR A 79 -9.87 -2.96 -3.15
CA THR A 79 -10.64 -4.13 -2.74
C THR A 79 -11.82 -4.34 -3.66
N VAL A 80 -12.40 -5.53 -3.59
CA VAL A 80 -13.77 -5.75 -4.05
C VAL A 80 -14.74 -5.13 -3.04
N ILE A 81 -16.03 -5.10 -3.38
CA ILE A 81 -17.07 -4.72 -2.42
C ILE A 81 -17.06 -5.74 -1.27
N LYS A 82 -17.01 -5.26 -0.03
CA LYS A 82 -16.92 -6.10 1.18
C LYS A 82 -15.75 -7.08 1.15
N GLY A 83 -14.58 -6.58 0.79
CA GLY A 83 -13.34 -7.36 0.79
C GLY A 83 -12.78 -7.59 2.19
N GLY A 84 -11.77 -8.47 2.26
CA GLY A 84 -11.04 -8.74 3.48
C GLY A 84 -9.95 -7.71 3.75
N VAL A 85 -9.52 -7.62 5.00
CA VAL A 85 -8.46 -6.70 5.44
C VAL A 85 -7.11 -7.05 4.83
N TYR A 86 -6.87 -8.34 4.59
CA TYR A 86 -5.57 -8.83 4.13
C TYR A 86 -5.44 -8.90 2.63
N ASP A 87 -6.56 -9.00 1.90
CA ASP A 87 -6.54 -9.16 0.45
C ASP A 87 -5.88 -7.94 -0.21
N GLY A 88 -4.78 -8.19 -0.90
CA GLY A 88 -3.92 -7.15 -1.48
C GLY A 88 -3.02 -6.47 -0.46
N MET A 89 -3.57 -5.98 0.65
CA MET A 89 -2.83 -5.17 1.63
C MET A 89 -1.75 -5.94 2.36
N LEU A 90 -1.92 -7.22 2.62
CA LEU A 90 -0.85 -8.01 3.26
C LEU A 90 0.39 -8.06 2.36
N GLY A 91 0.20 -8.21 1.05
CA GLY A 91 1.31 -8.17 0.09
C GLY A 91 1.99 -6.80 0.03
N VAL A 92 1.22 -5.72 0.06
CA VAL A 92 1.76 -4.35 0.06
C VAL A 92 2.55 -4.07 1.34
N THR A 93 1.95 -4.35 2.51
CA THR A 93 2.61 -4.08 3.79
C THR A 93 3.81 -4.98 4.02
N GLY A 94 3.72 -6.24 3.60
CA GLY A 94 4.84 -7.18 3.68
C GLY A 94 6.01 -6.78 2.80
N ALA A 95 5.75 -6.21 1.62
CA ALA A 95 6.80 -5.71 0.74
C ALA A 95 7.54 -4.49 1.35
N MET A 96 6.84 -3.69 2.15
CA MET A 96 7.43 -2.52 2.81
C MET A 96 8.24 -2.88 4.07
N GLU A 97 7.96 -4.01 4.70
CA GLU A 97 8.63 -4.46 5.91
C GLU A 97 10.00 -5.10 5.63
#